data_0ec0b7ed79d6c344e1409372159b1958
#
_entry.id   0ec0b7ed79d6c344e1409372159b1958
#
_cell.length_a   1.000
_cell.length_b   1.000
_cell.length_c   1.000
_cell.angle_alpha   90.00
_cell.angle_beta   90.00
_cell.angle_gamma   90.00
#
_symmetry.space_group_name_H-M   'P 1'
#
loop_
_entity.id
_entity.type
_entity.pdbx_description
1 polymer ?
#
loop_
_entity_poly.entity_id
_entity_poly.type
_entity_poly.pdbx_seq_one_letter_code
_entity_poly.pdbx_strand_id
1 'polypeptide(L)'
;MSIVVNTKAEVRPNFLESEVGLVLKTREIPASMGVQDGKYKIVKAGTPFPSDNSNAVGLVFEDIDVTDGNVPGSVMVAGRVLADRLSLASAAKTALSGKGFTFVDAPEITRGYTVTYDKNDGSGTPPVDENVYTEGSYADVSTEYPLTKSGNTQTGWSTSKGGDAVSKVEMTGNVTLYPVWTTT
;
A
#
# COMPACT_ATOMS: atom_id res chain seq x y z
N MET A 1 -39.24 -20.84 -10.93
CA MET A 1 -38.90 -19.71 -10.04
C MET A 1 -37.38 -19.76 -9.78
N SER A 2 -36.59 -18.92 -10.42
CA SER A 2 -35.14 -18.96 -10.32
C SER A 2 -34.71 -18.05 -9.17
N ILE A 3 -34.12 -18.61 -8.12
CA ILE A 3 -33.55 -17.85 -7.00
C ILE A 3 -32.20 -17.35 -7.48
N VAL A 4 -32.10 -16.06 -7.77
CA VAL A 4 -30.81 -15.40 -7.98
C VAL A 4 -30.17 -15.23 -6.58
N VAL A 5 -29.28 -16.14 -6.22
CA VAL A 5 -28.43 -15.96 -5.04
C VAL A 5 -27.36 -14.93 -5.42
N ASN A 6 -27.59 -13.69 -5.03
CA ASN A 6 -26.58 -12.63 -5.17
C ASN A 6 -25.52 -12.86 -4.08
N THR A 7 -24.53 -13.70 -4.34
CA THR A 7 -23.34 -13.85 -3.51
C THR A 7 -22.46 -12.63 -3.71
N LYS A 8 -22.87 -11.50 -3.11
CA LYS A 8 -21.94 -10.41 -2.86
C LYS A 8 -20.90 -10.96 -1.87
N ALA A 9 -19.70 -11.24 -2.34
CA ALA A 9 -18.61 -11.54 -1.42
C ALA A 9 -18.55 -10.38 -0.40
N GLU A 10 -18.66 -10.69 0.89
CA GLU A 10 -18.45 -9.68 1.93
C GLU A 10 -17.01 -9.20 1.81
N VAL A 11 -16.84 -8.07 1.15
CA VAL A 11 -15.53 -7.44 1.03
C VAL A 11 -15.26 -6.77 2.37
N ARG A 12 -14.34 -7.34 3.14
CA ARG A 12 -13.85 -6.74 4.37
C ARG A 12 -13.47 -5.27 4.10
N PRO A 13 -13.93 -4.30 4.91
CA PRO A 13 -13.57 -2.90 4.73
C PRO A 13 -12.05 -2.71 4.75
N ASN A 14 -11.53 -1.93 3.80
CA ASN A 14 -10.09 -1.73 3.64
C ASN A 14 -9.42 -1.03 4.84
N PHE A 15 -10.21 -0.36 5.68
CA PHE A 15 -9.73 0.30 6.90
C PHE A 15 -9.68 -0.62 8.14
N LEU A 16 -10.27 -1.82 8.07
CA LEU A 16 -10.27 -2.76 9.20
C LEU A 16 -8.90 -3.46 9.27
N GLU A 17 -8.15 -3.24 10.35
CA GLU A 17 -6.85 -3.89 10.57
C GLU A 17 -7.04 -5.36 10.95
N SER A 18 -7.90 -5.64 11.95
CA SER A 18 -8.24 -7.00 12.36
C SER A 18 -9.65 -7.08 12.91
N GLU A 19 -10.19 -8.31 12.98
CA GLU A 19 -11.50 -8.57 13.57
C GLU A 19 -11.45 -8.71 15.10
N VAL A 20 -10.26 -8.68 15.68
CA VAL A 20 -10.06 -8.76 17.12
C VAL A 20 -10.61 -7.50 17.79
N GLY A 21 -11.60 -7.68 18.66
CA GLY A 21 -12.26 -6.58 19.35
C GLY A 21 -13.26 -5.80 18.49
N LEU A 22 -13.58 -6.28 17.27
CA LEU A 22 -14.59 -5.68 16.42
C LEU A 22 -15.97 -5.74 17.07
N VAL A 23 -16.61 -4.59 17.23
CA VAL A 23 -17.99 -4.48 17.69
C VAL A 23 -18.82 -3.70 16.68
N LEU A 24 -19.81 -4.37 16.09
CA LEU A 24 -20.77 -3.78 15.16
C LEU A 24 -22.11 -3.54 15.87
N LYS A 25 -22.76 -2.44 15.52
CA LYS A 25 -24.14 -2.14 15.92
C LYS A 25 -24.93 -1.64 14.73
N THR A 26 -26.16 -2.13 14.59
CA THR A 26 -27.08 -1.58 13.60
C THR A 26 -27.56 -0.19 14.05
N ARG A 27 -27.47 0.77 13.16
CA ARG A 27 -27.93 2.15 13.35
C ARG A 27 -28.75 2.59 12.14
N GLU A 28 -29.64 3.52 12.32
CA GLU A 28 -30.27 4.23 11.22
C GLU A 28 -29.27 5.23 10.65
N ILE A 29 -28.93 5.06 9.39
CA ILE A 29 -27.99 5.92 8.65
C ILE A 29 -28.79 7.00 7.93
N PRO A 30 -28.65 8.27 8.33
CA PRO A 30 -29.40 9.37 7.72
C PRO A 30 -28.99 9.59 6.25
N ALA A 31 -29.96 9.83 5.39
CA ALA A 31 -29.71 10.19 3.99
C ALA A 31 -28.86 11.48 3.86
N SER A 32 -28.86 12.34 4.87
CA SER A 32 -28.01 13.55 4.91
C SER A 32 -26.52 13.27 4.96
N MET A 33 -26.08 12.06 5.39
CA MET A 33 -24.68 11.65 5.40
C MET A 33 -24.19 11.20 4.03
N GLY A 34 -25.08 10.86 3.10
CA GLY A 34 -24.70 10.34 1.80
C GLY A 34 -24.15 11.43 0.88
N VAL A 35 -23.16 11.07 0.09
CA VAL A 35 -22.57 11.88 -0.98
C VAL A 35 -23.10 11.37 -2.33
N GLN A 36 -23.37 12.29 -3.26
CA GLN A 36 -23.88 11.95 -4.58
C GLN A 36 -22.81 11.19 -5.37
N ASP A 37 -23.19 10.01 -5.87
CA ASP A 37 -22.35 9.14 -6.69
C ASP A 37 -23.18 8.70 -7.92
N GLY A 38 -23.08 9.43 -9.00
CA GLY A 38 -23.94 9.29 -10.18
C GLY A 38 -25.42 9.53 -9.84
N LYS A 39 -26.26 8.49 -10.03
CA LYS A 39 -27.70 8.51 -9.68
C LYS A 39 -27.98 8.09 -8.23
N TYR A 40 -26.98 7.60 -7.52
CA TYR A 40 -27.12 7.10 -6.15
C TYR A 40 -26.55 8.11 -5.15
N LYS A 41 -26.97 7.99 -3.90
CA LYS A 41 -26.48 8.72 -2.78
C LYS A 41 -25.88 7.73 -1.77
N ILE A 42 -24.57 7.72 -1.64
CA ILE A 42 -23.85 6.66 -0.92
C ILE A 42 -23.15 7.22 0.30
N VAL A 43 -23.32 6.59 1.45
CA VAL A 43 -22.45 6.76 2.62
C VAL A 43 -21.33 5.73 2.50
N LYS A 44 -20.10 6.20 2.35
CA LYS A 44 -18.95 5.30 2.15
C LYS A 44 -18.53 4.63 3.47
N ALA A 45 -18.01 3.41 3.34
CA ALA A 45 -17.37 2.71 4.43
C ALA A 45 -16.23 3.57 5.03
N GLY A 46 -16.10 3.57 6.37
CA GLY A 46 -15.15 4.43 7.08
C GLY A 46 -15.65 5.84 7.39
N THR A 47 -16.85 6.24 6.92
CA THR A 47 -17.45 7.53 7.27
C THR A 47 -17.77 7.60 8.76
N PRO A 48 -17.32 8.65 9.51
CA PRO A 48 -17.67 8.82 10.91
C PRO A 48 -19.17 9.00 11.14
N PHE A 49 -19.71 8.27 12.11
CA PHE A 49 -21.13 8.31 12.46
C PHE A 49 -21.33 8.90 13.85
N PRO A 50 -22.32 9.80 14.06
CA PRO A 50 -23.21 10.40 13.08
C PRO A 50 -22.57 11.57 12.31
N SER A 51 -21.38 11.99 12.66
CA SER A 51 -20.68 13.13 12.06
C SER A 51 -19.17 13.08 12.30
N ASP A 52 -18.39 13.75 11.42
CA ASP A 52 -16.93 13.83 11.51
C ASP A 52 -16.47 14.94 12.47
N ASN A 53 -16.80 14.78 13.75
CA ASN A 53 -16.43 15.71 14.81
C ASN A 53 -16.39 15.00 16.18
N SER A 54 -16.37 15.77 17.28
CA SER A 54 -16.34 15.23 18.65
C SER A 54 -17.57 14.38 19.03
N ASN A 55 -18.65 14.41 18.23
CA ASN A 55 -19.85 13.58 18.45
C ASN A 55 -19.74 12.20 17.79
N ALA A 56 -18.65 11.90 17.09
CA ALA A 56 -18.42 10.60 16.46
C ALA A 56 -18.53 9.47 17.50
N VAL A 57 -19.34 8.46 17.20
CA VAL A 57 -19.55 7.28 18.05
C VAL A 57 -19.19 5.97 17.36
N GLY A 58 -18.83 6.03 16.07
CA GLY A 58 -18.46 4.87 15.28
C GLY A 58 -18.08 5.23 13.85
N LEU A 59 -17.81 4.21 13.06
CA LEU A 59 -17.52 4.29 11.62
C LEU A 59 -18.54 3.44 10.87
N VAL A 60 -19.10 3.96 9.79
CA VAL A 60 -19.95 3.18 8.88
C VAL A 60 -19.10 2.02 8.33
N PHE A 61 -19.60 0.78 8.47
CA PHE A 61 -18.79 -0.41 8.22
C PHE A 61 -18.68 -0.77 6.74
N GLU A 62 -19.72 -0.52 5.97
CA GLU A 62 -19.82 -0.82 4.54
C GLU A 62 -20.42 0.35 3.77
N ASP A 63 -20.28 0.35 2.44
CA ASP A 63 -20.95 1.34 1.59
C ASP A 63 -22.46 1.14 1.66
N ILE A 64 -23.19 2.22 1.99
CA ILE A 64 -24.65 2.18 2.19
C ILE A 64 -25.34 3.14 1.23
N ASP A 65 -26.27 2.60 0.43
CA ASP A 65 -27.14 3.40 -0.43
C ASP A 65 -28.28 4.04 0.38
N VAL A 66 -28.31 5.36 0.41
CA VAL A 66 -29.29 6.18 1.11
C VAL A 66 -30.09 7.06 0.11
N THR A 67 -30.14 6.67 -1.15
CA THR A 67 -30.82 7.42 -2.22
C THR A 67 -32.28 7.66 -1.91
N ASP A 68 -32.96 6.64 -1.39
CA ASP A 68 -34.41 6.67 -1.15
C ASP A 68 -34.76 7.09 0.30
N GLY A 69 -33.77 7.48 1.11
CA GLY A 69 -33.99 7.94 2.48
C GLY A 69 -33.06 7.31 3.50
N ASN A 70 -33.41 7.45 4.78
CA ASN A 70 -32.67 6.82 5.87
C ASN A 70 -32.82 5.30 5.82
N VAL A 71 -31.73 4.57 6.06
CA VAL A 71 -31.75 3.09 6.04
C VAL A 71 -30.98 2.54 7.26
N PRO A 72 -31.32 1.33 7.73
CA PRO A 72 -30.51 0.66 8.73
C PRO A 72 -29.17 0.22 8.11
N GLY A 73 -28.08 0.42 8.84
CA GLY A 73 -26.74 0.03 8.41
C GLY A 73 -25.86 -0.38 9.57
N SER A 74 -24.77 -1.09 9.26
CA SER A 74 -23.79 -1.53 10.23
C SER A 74 -22.81 -0.39 10.57
N VAL A 75 -22.69 -0.08 11.85
CA VAL A 75 -21.73 0.90 12.38
C VAL A 75 -20.77 0.18 13.32
N MET A 76 -19.49 0.23 13.01
CA MET A 76 -18.41 -0.20 13.88
C MET A 76 -18.31 0.77 15.04
N VAL A 77 -18.38 0.29 16.28
CA VAL A 77 -18.33 1.13 17.49
C VAL A 77 -17.11 0.87 18.37
N ALA A 78 -16.34 -0.16 18.07
CA ALA A 78 -15.04 -0.44 18.66
C ALA A 78 -14.25 -1.40 17.76
N GLY A 79 -12.92 -1.39 17.87
CA GLY A 79 -12.00 -2.31 17.20
C GLY A 79 -10.74 -1.62 16.69
N ARG A 80 -9.96 -2.34 15.89
CA ARG A 80 -8.66 -1.89 15.38
C ARG A 80 -8.79 -1.47 13.91
N VAL A 81 -8.32 -0.26 13.60
CA VAL A 81 -8.45 0.34 12.27
C VAL A 81 -7.12 0.90 11.77
N LEU A 82 -6.90 0.82 10.46
CA LEU A 82 -5.75 1.41 9.78
C LEU A 82 -5.99 2.91 9.63
N ALA A 83 -5.17 3.72 10.31
CA ALA A 83 -5.34 5.16 10.40
C ALA A 83 -5.20 5.85 9.04
N ASP A 84 -4.28 5.38 8.21
CA ASP A 84 -3.95 5.89 6.86
C ASP A 84 -5.05 5.59 5.81
N ARG A 85 -5.97 4.66 6.13
CA ARG A 85 -7.10 4.30 5.27
C ARG A 85 -8.37 5.09 5.58
N LEU A 86 -8.32 5.98 6.56
CA LEU A 86 -9.44 6.78 7.03
C LEU A 86 -9.15 8.27 6.89
N SER A 87 -10.09 9.01 6.33
CA SER A 87 -10.04 10.46 6.32
C SER A 87 -10.95 10.99 7.42
N LEU A 88 -10.37 11.28 8.59
CA LEU A 88 -11.10 11.71 9.80
C LEU A 88 -10.60 13.07 10.29
N ALA A 89 -11.53 13.93 10.72
CA ALA A 89 -11.17 15.09 11.49
C ALA A 89 -10.51 14.69 12.83
N SER A 90 -9.54 15.49 13.30
CA SER A 90 -8.82 15.20 14.55
C SER A 90 -9.77 15.05 15.75
N ALA A 91 -10.86 15.83 15.79
CA ALA A 91 -11.87 15.75 16.84
C ALA A 91 -12.64 14.41 16.81
N ALA A 92 -12.96 13.87 15.63
CA ALA A 92 -13.59 12.57 15.50
C ALA A 92 -12.63 11.44 15.88
N LYS A 93 -11.36 11.49 15.43
CA LYS A 93 -10.32 10.52 15.82
C LYS A 93 -10.17 10.46 17.34
N THR A 94 -10.09 11.62 18.01
CA THR A 94 -10.01 11.70 19.48
C THR A 94 -11.25 11.10 20.16
N ALA A 95 -12.45 11.43 19.67
CA ALA A 95 -13.70 10.91 20.22
C ALA A 95 -13.82 9.40 20.10
N LEU A 96 -13.41 8.83 18.95
CA LEU A 96 -13.42 7.39 18.68
C LEU A 96 -12.37 6.64 19.51
N SER A 97 -11.16 7.20 19.70
CA SER A 97 -10.14 6.61 20.56
C SER A 97 -10.64 6.42 22.00
N GLY A 98 -11.42 7.38 22.51
CA GLY A 98 -12.07 7.29 23.83
C GLY A 98 -13.20 6.25 23.92
N LYS A 99 -13.61 5.64 22.80
CA LYS A 99 -14.74 4.69 22.72
C LYS A 99 -14.33 3.26 22.33
N GLY A 100 -13.05 2.94 22.43
CA GLY A 100 -12.55 1.57 22.15
C GLY A 100 -12.04 1.37 20.72
N PHE A 101 -11.78 2.44 19.97
CA PHE A 101 -11.03 2.34 18.73
C PHE A 101 -9.53 2.40 19.00
N THR A 102 -8.79 1.50 18.37
CA THR A 102 -7.34 1.56 18.27
C THR A 102 -6.96 1.91 16.84
N PHE A 103 -6.37 3.08 16.64
CA PHE A 103 -5.83 3.49 15.36
C PHE A 103 -4.40 2.95 15.21
N VAL A 104 -4.18 2.18 14.18
CA VAL A 104 -2.90 1.55 13.88
C VAL A 104 -2.43 2.10 12.53
N ASP A 105 -1.16 2.43 12.43
CA ASP A 105 -0.58 2.74 11.14
C ASP A 105 -0.52 1.45 10.31
N ALA A 106 -0.80 1.52 9.03
CA ALA A 106 -0.62 0.34 8.18
C ALA A 106 0.83 -0.10 8.26
N PRO A 107 1.11 -1.42 8.31
CA PRO A 107 2.48 -1.86 8.18
C PRO A 107 3.04 -1.28 6.88
N GLU A 108 4.14 -0.56 6.99
CA GLU A 108 4.84 -0.12 5.79
C GLU A 108 5.16 -1.38 4.97
N ILE A 109 4.55 -1.47 3.80
CA ILE A 109 4.99 -2.45 2.82
C ILE A 109 6.32 -1.90 2.33
N THR A 110 7.37 -2.25 3.03
CA THR A 110 8.73 -2.00 2.57
C THR A 110 8.88 -2.78 1.28
N ARG A 111 8.65 -2.13 0.14
CA ARG A 111 8.98 -2.70 -1.15
C ARG A 111 10.48 -2.89 -1.15
N GLY A 112 10.88 -4.14 -1.02
CA GLY A 112 12.27 -4.49 -1.16
C GLY A 112 12.64 -4.47 -2.63
N TYR A 113 13.64 -3.67 -2.97
CA TYR A 113 14.25 -3.66 -4.30
C TYR A 113 15.52 -4.49 -4.30
N THR A 114 15.84 -5.08 -5.43
CA THR A 114 17.03 -5.92 -5.62
C THR A 114 17.94 -5.35 -6.69
N VAL A 115 19.24 -5.65 -6.57
CA VAL A 115 20.24 -5.38 -7.58
C VAL A 115 20.58 -6.69 -8.28
N THR A 116 20.56 -6.69 -9.60
CA THR A 116 20.93 -7.84 -10.44
C THR A 116 22.09 -7.44 -11.34
N TYR A 117 23.10 -8.28 -11.43
CA TYR A 117 24.24 -8.08 -12.33
C TYR A 117 24.05 -8.94 -13.59
N ASP A 118 23.87 -8.28 -14.73
CA ASP A 118 23.73 -8.93 -16.03
C ASP A 118 25.13 -9.05 -16.69
N LYS A 119 25.44 -10.22 -17.26
CA LYS A 119 26.72 -10.40 -17.95
C LYS A 119 26.80 -9.66 -19.30
N ASN A 120 25.63 -9.22 -19.83
CA ASN A 120 25.54 -8.63 -21.15
C ASN A 120 26.33 -9.46 -22.16
N ASP A 121 27.28 -8.89 -22.90
CA ASP A 121 28.09 -9.61 -23.89
C ASP A 121 29.37 -10.24 -23.26
N GLY A 122 29.52 -10.28 -21.95
CA GLY A 122 30.64 -10.88 -21.23
C GLY A 122 30.48 -12.39 -21.03
N SER A 123 31.58 -13.07 -20.82
CA SER A 123 31.67 -14.48 -20.43
C SER A 123 32.10 -14.57 -18.96
N GLY A 124 31.56 -15.52 -18.22
CA GLY A 124 31.81 -15.70 -16.78
C GLY A 124 30.51 -15.64 -15.96
N THR A 125 30.67 -15.63 -14.65
CA THR A 125 29.55 -15.53 -13.69
C THR A 125 29.55 -14.15 -13.03
N PRO A 126 28.49 -13.35 -13.19
CA PRO A 126 28.38 -12.06 -12.52
C PRO A 126 28.32 -12.23 -10.99
N PRO A 127 28.64 -11.18 -10.20
CA PRO A 127 28.39 -11.17 -8.78
C PRO A 127 26.88 -11.34 -8.48
N VAL A 128 26.58 -11.80 -7.27
CA VAL A 128 25.20 -11.88 -6.75
C VAL A 128 25.08 -10.93 -5.57
N ASP A 129 24.06 -10.08 -5.60
CA ASP A 129 23.66 -9.27 -4.46
C ASP A 129 22.41 -9.90 -3.82
N GLU A 130 22.58 -10.44 -2.62
CA GLU A 130 21.49 -11.07 -1.86
C GLU A 130 20.71 -10.09 -0.99
N ASN A 131 21.09 -8.81 -1.00
CA ASN A 131 20.44 -7.79 -0.19
C ASN A 131 19.11 -7.37 -0.78
N VAL A 132 18.21 -6.94 0.13
CA VAL A 132 16.95 -6.31 -0.20
C VAL A 132 17.01 -4.87 0.31
N TYR A 133 16.74 -3.92 -0.56
CA TYR A 133 16.90 -2.49 -0.31
C TYR A 133 15.54 -1.81 -0.18
N THR A 134 15.43 -0.86 0.73
CA THR A 134 14.24 -0.02 0.87
C THR A 134 14.24 1.11 -0.15
N GLU A 135 13.06 1.64 -0.49
CA GLU A 135 12.94 2.79 -1.37
C GLU A 135 13.74 4.00 -0.83
N GLY A 136 14.49 4.67 -1.70
CA GLY A 136 15.34 5.81 -1.35
C GLY A 136 16.66 5.45 -0.66
N SER A 137 16.92 4.17 -0.36
CA SER A 137 18.24 3.73 0.14
C SER A 137 19.25 3.64 -1.00
N TYR A 138 20.52 3.45 -0.67
CA TYR A 138 21.60 3.26 -1.64
C TYR A 138 22.14 1.84 -1.58
N ALA A 139 22.28 1.18 -2.74
CA ALA A 139 23.03 -0.05 -2.90
C ALA A 139 24.48 0.26 -3.29
N ASP A 140 25.43 -0.31 -2.58
CA ASP A 140 26.84 -0.30 -2.99
C ASP A 140 27.02 -1.26 -4.16
N VAL A 141 27.69 -0.81 -5.22
CA VAL A 141 27.94 -1.62 -6.42
C VAL A 141 29.19 -2.46 -6.19
N SER A 142 29.12 -3.74 -6.62
CA SER A 142 30.25 -4.68 -6.49
C SER A 142 31.52 -4.13 -7.13
N THR A 143 32.63 -4.28 -6.42
CA THR A 143 33.99 -3.99 -6.92
C THR A 143 34.65 -5.20 -7.58
N GLU A 144 33.93 -6.31 -7.69
CA GLU A 144 34.38 -7.49 -8.39
C GLU A 144 34.04 -7.40 -9.89
N TYR A 145 35.01 -7.72 -10.74
CA TYR A 145 34.90 -7.63 -12.19
C TYR A 145 35.27 -9.01 -12.83
N PRO A 146 34.44 -10.04 -12.58
CA PRO A 146 34.75 -11.43 -12.95
C PRO A 146 34.51 -11.75 -14.41
N LEU A 147 33.94 -10.82 -15.19
CA LEU A 147 33.59 -11.10 -16.58
C LEU A 147 34.76 -10.83 -17.52
N THR A 148 34.79 -11.60 -18.58
CA THR A 148 35.79 -11.49 -19.65
C THR A 148 35.11 -11.20 -20.99
N LYS A 149 35.74 -10.39 -21.83
CA LYS A 149 35.33 -10.12 -23.21
C LYS A 149 36.56 -9.91 -24.08
N SER A 150 36.63 -10.60 -25.23
CA SER A 150 37.78 -10.51 -26.12
C SER A 150 38.17 -9.10 -26.48
N GLY A 151 39.45 -8.69 -26.29
CA GLY A 151 39.96 -7.36 -26.58
C GLY A 151 39.43 -6.25 -25.63
N ASN A 152 38.89 -6.62 -24.47
CA ASN A 152 38.36 -5.67 -23.50
C ASN A 152 38.67 -6.08 -22.07
N THR A 153 38.83 -5.08 -21.19
CA THR A 153 38.96 -5.25 -19.74
C THR A 153 37.73 -4.72 -19.08
N GLN A 154 37.15 -5.47 -18.14
CA GLN A 154 36.02 -4.98 -17.32
C GLN A 154 36.57 -3.96 -16.29
N THR A 155 35.97 -2.78 -16.22
CA THR A 155 36.41 -1.66 -15.37
C THR A 155 35.34 -1.18 -14.38
N GLY A 156 34.14 -1.73 -14.44
CA GLY A 156 33.05 -1.32 -13.55
C GLY A 156 31.70 -1.94 -13.92
N TRP A 157 30.70 -1.40 -13.28
CA TRP A 157 29.29 -1.71 -13.52
C TRP A 157 28.51 -0.41 -13.74
N SER A 158 27.52 -0.43 -14.61
CA SER A 158 26.67 0.70 -14.97
C SER A 158 25.20 0.34 -14.92
N THR A 159 24.33 1.30 -14.64
CA THR A 159 22.87 1.16 -14.70
C THR A 159 22.32 1.10 -16.15
N SER A 160 23.16 1.35 -17.14
CA SER A 160 22.79 1.26 -18.55
C SER A 160 23.88 0.59 -19.38
N LYS A 161 23.49 -0.09 -20.46
CA LYS A 161 24.45 -0.69 -21.39
C LYS A 161 25.30 0.38 -22.06
N GLY A 162 26.63 0.28 -21.90
CA GLY A 162 27.57 1.25 -22.44
C GLY A 162 27.63 2.60 -21.69
N GLY A 163 27.02 2.69 -20.52
CA GLY A 163 27.11 3.87 -19.65
C GLY A 163 28.37 3.86 -18.79
N ASP A 164 28.56 4.95 -18.04
CA ASP A 164 29.67 5.13 -17.11
C ASP A 164 29.53 4.23 -15.87
N ALA A 165 30.66 3.86 -15.28
CA ALA A 165 30.70 3.05 -14.06
C ALA A 165 30.16 3.85 -12.87
N VAL A 166 29.35 3.20 -12.03
CA VAL A 166 28.81 3.76 -10.81
C VAL A 166 29.30 2.94 -9.61
N SER A 167 29.49 3.61 -8.47
CA SER A 167 29.88 2.97 -7.21
C SER A 167 28.68 2.75 -6.27
N LYS A 168 27.59 3.49 -6.48
CA LYS A 168 26.35 3.39 -5.72
C LYS A 168 25.15 3.64 -6.61
N VAL A 169 24.01 3.05 -6.26
CA VAL A 169 22.74 3.27 -6.96
C VAL A 169 21.66 3.57 -5.96
N GLU A 170 20.89 4.61 -6.20
CA GLU A 170 19.67 4.92 -5.44
C GLU A 170 18.54 3.94 -5.82
N MET A 171 17.93 3.32 -4.83
CA MET A 171 16.94 2.27 -5.02
C MET A 171 15.53 2.85 -5.09
N THR A 172 15.11 3.21 -6.28
CA THR A 172 13.73 3.63 -6.62
C THR A 172 12.92 2.53 -7.29
N GLY A 173 13.53 1.36 -7.50
CA GLY A 173 13.00 0.17 -8.14
C GLY A 173 14.06 -0.93 -8.17
N ASN A 174 13.71 -2.10 -8.74
CA ASN A 174 14.72 -3.12 -9.04
C ASN A 174 15.70 -2.60 -10.08
N VAL A 175 17.00 -2.80 -9.85
CA VAL A 175 18.06 -2.30 -10.71
C VAL A 175 18.82 -3.46 -11.35
N THR A 176 19.09 -3.33 -12.64
CA THR A 176 20.02 -4.25 -13.36
C THR A 176 21.29 -3.47 -13.72
N LEU A 177 22.44 -4.04 -13.35
CA LEU A 177 23.76 -3.48 -13.61
C LEU A 177 24.44 -4.26 -14.74
N TYR A 178 25.06 -3.53 -15.65
CA TYR A 178 25.76 -4.05 -16.83
C TYR A 178 27.25 -3.77 -16.74
N PRO A 179 28.12 -4.68 -17.24
CA PRO A 179 29.57 -4.47 -17.19
C PRO A 179 30.00 -3.28 -18.07
N VAL A 180 30.93 -2.51 -17.54
CA VAL A 180 31.61 -1.45 -18.28
C VAL A 180 32.92 -2.02 -18.82
N TRP A 181 33.16 -1.82 -20.12
CA TRP A 181 34.30 -2.37 -20.82
C TRP A 181 35.23 -1.27 -21.32
N THR A 182 36.53 -1.47 -21.18
CA THR A 182 37.56 -0.63 -21.80
C THR A 182 38.39 -1.48 -22.77
N THR A 183 38.59 -0.98 -23.97
CA THR A 183 39.42 -1.65 -24.99
C THR A 183 40.87 -1.76 -24.51
N THR A 184 41.47 -2.92 -24.66
CA THR A 184 42.83 -3.24 -24.22
C THR A 184 43.83 -2.98 -25.36
#